data_0fbf4fbf303735d17aae2587073e0423
#
_entry.id   0fbf4fbf303735d17aae2587073e0423
#
_cell.length_a   1.000
_cell.length_b   1.000
_cell.length_c   1.000
_cell.angle_alpha   90.00
_cell.angle_beta   90.00
_cell.angle_gamma   90.00
#
_symmetry.space_group_name_H-M   'P 1'
#
loop_
_entity.id
_entity.type
_entity.pdbx_description
1 polymer ?
#
loop_
_entity_poly.entity_id
_entity_poly.type
_entity_poly.pdbx_seq_one_letter_code
_entity_poly.pdbx_strand_id
1 'polypeptide(L)'
;TIPVIYGFGPFCSVALRLKTQFNENSKVLSFCNCLPRIDHDEIMGWEGELADRFTVIFLRNRREDRQMRLRIEATKELIEEAGLRVVELWARGSNRLEKMFSLIYLGDMASIYLALARGIDPYELKSIQAIKLKMAKAGLLEKLSKEISSLKL
;
A
#
# COMPACT_ATOMS: atom_id res chain seq x y z
N THR A 1 -6.64 -4.97 12.59
CA THR A 1 -5.41 -4.13 12.60
C THR A 1 -5.30 -3.34 11.28
N ILE A 2 -4.50 -2.29 11.32
CA ILE A 2 -4.24 -1.39 10.18
C ILE A 2 -3.00 -1.91 9.45
N PRO A 3 -3.07 -2.24 8.14
CA PRO A 3 -1.92 -2.73 7.40
C PRO A 3 -0.91 -1.61 7.11
N VAL A 4 0.38 -1.88 7.36
CA VAL A 4 1.50 -1.07 6.88
C VAL A 4 2.37 -1.94 5.99
N ILE A 5 2.54 -1.55 4.75
CA ILE A 5 3.18 -2.37 3.72
C ILE A 5 4.56 -1.80 3.39
N TYR A 6 5.60 -2.57 3.62
CA TYR A 6 6.97 -2.21 3.33
C TYR A 6 7.51 -2.94 2.11
N GLY A 7 7.94 -2.15 1.13
CA GLY A 7 8.62 -2.63 -0.06
C GLY A 7 10.08 -2.22 -0.10
N PHE A 8 10.83 -2.72 -1.08
CA PHE A 8 12.17 -2.25 -1.42
C PHE A 8 12.37 -2.31 -2.94
N GLY A 9 13.20 -1.44 -3.46
CA GLY A 9 13.45 -1.37 -4.90
C GLY A 9 12.15 -1.32 -5.71
N PRO A 10 11.91 -2.25 -6.65
CA PRO A 10 10.69 -2.24 -7.47
C PRO A 10 9.41 -2.56 -6.68
N PHE A 11 9.55 -3.19 -5.50
CA PHE A 11 8.39 -3.52 -4.68
C PHE A 11 7.81 -2.33 -3.92
N CYS A 12 8.48 -1.17 -3.93
CA CYS A 12 7.89 0.07 -3.43
C CYS A 12 6.61 0.45 -4.18
N SER A 13 6.61 0.31 -5.50
CA SER A 13 5.40 0.55 -6.32
C SER A 13 4.30 -0.48 -6.03
N VAL A 14 4.69 -1.71 -5.75
CA VAL A 14 3.75 -2.77 -5.36
C VAL A 14 3.15 -2.46 -3.98
N ALA A 15 3.96 -2.03 -3.02
CA ALA A 15 3.48 -1.64 -1.68
C ALA A 15 2.46 -0.50 -1.77
N LEU A 16 2.73 0.51 -2.59
CA LEU A 16 1.80 1.61 -2.85
C LEU A 16 0.48 1.10 -3.45
N ARG A 17 0.54 0.18 -4.41
CA ARG A 17 -0.67 -0.42 -4.98
C ARG A 17 -1.46 -1.21 -3.93
N LEU A 18 -0.82 -2.08 -3.17
CA LEU A 18 -1.48 -2.87 -2.13
C LEU A 18 -2.18 -1.96 -1.11
N LYS A 19 -1.50 -0.92 -0.64
CA LYS A 19 -2.08 0.12 0.22
C LYS A 19 -3.34 0.70 -0.41
N THR A 20 -3.30 1.05 -1.68
CA THR A 20 -4.44 1.62 -2.40
C THR A 20 -5.61 0.63 -2.47
N GLN A 21 -5.33 -0.65 -2.77
CA GLN A 21 -6.36 -1.69 -2.86
C GLN A 21 -7.03 -1.97 -1.50
N PHE A 22 -6.30 -2.00 -0.40
CA PHE A 22 -6.90 -2.12 0.93
C PHE A 22 -7.81 -0.93 1.26
N ASN A 23 -7.38 0.29 0.95
CA ASN A 23 -8.22 1.48 1.13
C ASN A 23 -9.48 1.43 0.26
N GLU A 24 -9.33 1.09 -1.02
CA GLU A 24 -10.41 1.17 -2.01
C GLU A 24 -11.39 0.00 -1.89
N ASN A 25 -10.89 -1.25 -1.90
CA ASN A 25 -11.75 -2.43 -1.86
C ASN A 25 -12.27 -2.72 -0.46
N SER A 26 -11.39 -2.79 0.52
CA SER A 26 -11.75 -3.23 1.88
C SER A 26 -12.21 -2.10 2.79
N LYS A 27 -12.11 -0.84 2.37
CA LYS A 27 -12.36 0.36 3.20
C LYS A 27 -11.55 0.32 4.51
N VAL A 28 -10.31 -0.21 4.41
CA VAL A 28 -9.35 -0.28 5.52
C VAL A 28 -8.26 0.74 5.27
N LEU A 29 -8.13 1.71 6.18
CA LEU A 29 -7.01 2.63 6.16
C LEU A 29 -5.70 1.83 6.22
N SER A 30 -4.79 2.09 5.29
CA SER A 30 -3.50 1.42 5.21
C SER A 30 -2.42 2.37 4.75
N PHE A 31 -1.18 2.04 5.09
CA PHE A 31 -0.01 2.85 4.82
C PHE A 31 1.05 2.03 4.09
N CYS A 32 1.99 2.69 3.46
CA CYS A 32 3.14 2.02 2.85
C CYS A 32 4.36 2.93 2.85
N ASN A 33 5.53 2.31 2.92
CA ASN A 33 6.79 3.01 2.73
C ASN A 33 7.86 2.02 2.23
N CYS A 34 9.10 2.46 2.09
CA CYS A 34 10.17 1.74 1.44
C CYS A 34 11.43 1.62 2.31
N LEU A 35 12.01 0.41 2.29
CA LEU A 35 13.38 0.23 2.76
C LEU A 35 14.39 0.78 1.72
N PRO A 36 15.50 1.32 2.17
CA PRO A 36 15.98 1.38 3.57
C PRO A 36 15.49 2.58 4.36
N ARG A 37 14.68 3.46 3.80
CA ARG A 37 14.28 4.73 4.40
C ARG A 37 13.57 4.57 5.75
N ILE A 38 12.69 3.59 5.87
CA ILE A 38 11.91 3.35 7.09
C ILE A 38 12.76 3.11 8.34
N ASP A 39 13.98 2.57 8.17
CA ASP A 39 14.89 2.30 9.27
C ASP A 39 15.43 3.58 9.93
N HIS A 40 15.12 4.73 9.36
CA HIS A 40 15.52 6.03 9.85
C HIS A 40 14.33 6.91 10.23
N ASP A 41 13.29 6.95 9.40
CA ASP A 41 12.20 7.92 9.59
C ASP A 41 10.91 7.31 10.19
N GLU A 42 10.78 5.98 10.26
CA GLU A 42 9.59 5.34 10.83
C GLU A 42 9.86 4.38 12.00
N ILE A 43 11.05 3.80 12.08
CA ILE A 43 11.33 2.72 13.05
C ILE A 43 11.01 3.11 14.50
N MET A 44 11.30 4.36 14.89
CA MET A 44 11.00 4.88 16.21
C MET A 44 9.50 4.98 16.52
N GLY A 45 8.67 5.07 15.48
CA GLY A 45 7.22 5.12 15.63
C GLY A 45 6.62 3.82 16.18
N TRP A 46 7.31 2.70 16.01
CA TRP A 46 6.87 1.38 16.50
C TRP A 46 7.05 1.19 18.00
N GLU A 47 7.75 2.09 18.69
CA GLU A 47 7.85 2.14 20.15
C GLU A 47 6.64 2.83 20.81
N GLY A 48 5.73 3.40 20.01
CA GLY A 48 4.59 4.17 20.51
C GLY A 48 3.41 3.30 20.94
N GLU A 49 2.57 3.84 21.83
CA GLU A 49 1.41 3.15 22.45
C GLU A 49 0.37 2.60 21.46
N LEU A 50 0.30 3.15 20.23
CA LEU A 50 -0.66 2.72 19.22
C LEU A 50 -0.14 1.63 18.29
N ALA A 51 1.08 1.18 18.47
CA ALA A 51 1.75 0.22 17.59
C ALA A 51 0.96 -1.11 17.46
N ASP A 52 0.33 -1.58 18.51
CA ASP A 52 -0.49 -2.80 18.58
C ASP A 52 -1.70 -2.79 17.62
N ARG A 53 -2.10 -1.62 17.14
CA ARG A 53 -3.19 -1.46 16.17
C ARG A 53 -2.79 -1.79 14.75
N PHE A 54 -1.51 -1.97 14.49
CA PHE A 54 -0.99 -2.19 13.16
C PHE A 54 -0.59 -3.65 12.90
N THR A 55 -0.48 -3.99 11.64
CA THR A 55 0.15 -5.22 11.14
C THR A 55 1.11 -4.81 10.05
N VAL A 56 2.37 -5.16 10.23
CA VAL A 56 3.41 -4.84 9.25
C VAL A 56 3.51 -5.96 8.23
N ILE A 57 3.54 -5.60 6.95
CA ILE A 57 3.60 -6.53 5.82
C ILE A 57 4.87 -6.22 5.03
N PHE A 58 5.85 -7.13 5.05
CA PHE A 58 7.05 -7.02 4.22
C PHE A 58 6.85 -7.72 2.89
N LEU A 59 7.16 -7.03 1.79
CA LEU A 59 7.22 -7.62 0.46
C LEU A 59 8.62 -8.19 0.23
N ARG A 60 8.73 -9.50 0.07
CA ARG A 60 9.99 -10.24 0.06
C ARG A 60 10.33 -10.84 -1.32
N ASN A 61 11.62 -11.05 -1.55
CA ASN A 61 12.13 -11.76 -2.72
C ASN A 61 13.21 -12.77 -2.32
N ARG A 62 13.11 -14.01 -2.74
CA ARG A 62 14.11 -15.04 -2.43
C ARG A 62 15.54 -14.71 -2.94
N ARG A 63 15.66 -13.79 -3.90
CA ARG A 63 16.94 -13.30 -4.46
C ARG A 63 17.23 -11.87 -4.00
N GLU A 64 16.92 -11.55 -2.75
CA GLU A 64 17.33 -10.29 -2.12
C GLU A 64 18.86 -10.26 -2.01
N ASP A 65 19.47 -9.09 -2.26
CA ASP A 65 20.88 -8.90 -1.92
C ASP A 65 21.11 -9.03 -0.41
N ARG A 66 22.34 -9.36 -0.03
CA ARG A 66 22.66 -9.65 1.37
C ARG A 66 22.37 -8.46 2.30
N GLN A 67 22.66 -7.24 1.86
CA GLN A 67 22.49 -6.06 2.70
C GLN A 67 21.00 -5.78 2.95
N MET A 68 20.17 -5.85 1.89
CA MET A 68 18.75 -5.67 2.02
C MET A 68 18.10 -6.75 2.90
N ARG A 69 18.51 -8.01 2.74
CA ARG A 69 18.03 -9.10 3.58
C ARG A 69 18.33 -8.87 5.06
N LEU A 70 19.58 -8.54 5.41
CA LEU A 70 19.97 -8.27 6.79
C LEU A 70 19.19 -7.10 7.37
N ARG A 71 18.97 -6.07 6.58
CA ARG A 71 18.19 -4.89 6.97
C ARG A 71 16.73 -5.25 7.26
N ILE A 72 16.09 -6.01 6.37
CA ILE A 72 14.71 -6.44 6.56
C ILE A 72 14.59 -7.31 7.82
N GLU A 73 15.49 -8.27 8.02
CA GLU A 73 15.46 -9.13 9.21
C GLU A 73 15.63 -8.32 10.50
N ALA A 74 16.61 -7.41 10.56
CA ALA A 74 16.81 -6.56 11.74
C ALA A 74 15.59 -5.65 12.02
N THR A 75 15.02 -5.04 11.00
CA THR A 75 13.83 -4.21 11.16
C THR A 75 12.63 -5.03 11.62
N LYS A 76 12.46 -6.24 11.06
CA LYS A 76 11.41 -7.18 11.44
C LYS A 76 11.54 -7.60 12.91
N GLU A 77 12.75 -8.00 13.34
CA GLU A 77 13.03 -8.39 14.71
C GLU A 77 12.64 -7.29 15.70
N LEU A 78 13.05 -6.03 15.45
CA LEU A 78 12.68 -4.89 16.31
C LEU A 78 11.16 -4.67 16.39
N ILE A 79 10.46 -4.82 15.27
CA ILE A 79 9.00 -4.68 15.21
C ILE A 79 8.31 -5.82 15.98
N GLU A 80 8.81 -7.05 15.85
CA GLU A 80 8.28 -8.23 16.59
C GLU A 80 8.58 -8.14 18.07
N GLU A 81 9.76 -7.65 18.48
CA GLU A 81 10.12 -7.38 19.88
C GLU A 81 9.23 -6.32 20.52
N ALA A 82 8.78 -5.34 19.74
CA ALA A 82 7.77 -4.36 20.17
C ALA A 82 6.35 -4.95 20.26
N GLY A 83 6.18 -6.27 20.03
CA GLY A 83 4.91 -6.98 20.17
C GLY A 83 3.97 -6.89 18.97
N LEU A 84 4.44 -6.36 17.83
CA LEU A 84 3.61 -6.21 16.66
C LEU A 84 3.57 -7.48 15.81
N ARG A 85 2.45 -7.63 15.10
CA ARG A 85 2.29 -8.69 14.11
C ARG A 85 3.01 -8.34 12.82
N VAL A 86 3.90 -9.23 12.38
CA VAL A 86 4.58 -9.15 11.10
C VAL A 86 4.09 -10.25 10.15
N VAL A 87 3.93 -9.92 8.89
CA VAL A 87 3.57 -10.84 7.80
C VAL A 87 4.56 -10.63 6.66
N GLU A 88 5.02 -11.71 6.06
CA GLU A 88 5.91 -11.65 4.89
C GLU A 88 5.18 -12.18 3.65
N LEU A 89 5.14 -11.39 2.59
CA LEU A 89 4.61 -11.79 1.29
C LEU A 89 5.76 -12.03 0.31
N TRP A 90 5.96 -13.29 -0.04
CA TRP A 90 7.06 -13.72 -0.90
C TRP A 90 6.68 -13.70 -2.38
N ALA A 91 7.41 -12.90 -3.15
CA ALA A 91 7.28 -12.83 -4.60
C ALA A 91 7.59 -14.16 -5.27
N ARG A 92 6.80 -14.51 -6.27
CA ARG A 92 6.96 -15.70 -7.13
C ARG A 92 7.26 -15.27 -8.56
N GLY A 93 8.07 -16.05 -9.25
CA GLY A 93 8.45 -15.80 -10.64
C GLY A 93 9.96 -15.76 -10.85
N SER A 94 10.37 -15.83 -12.11
CA SER A 94 11.77 -15.90 -12.55
C SER A 94 12.40 -14.53 -12.78
N ASN A 95 11.62 -13.60 -13.32
CA ASN A 95 12.05 -12.25 -13.64
C ASN A 95 11.37 -11.18 -12.73
N ARG A 96 11.81 -9.94 -12.87
CA ARG A 96 11.34 -8.81 -12.07
C ARG A 96 9.83 -8.58 -12.21
N LEU A 97 9.33 -8.62 -13.44
CA LEU A 97 7.94 -8.32 -13.75
C LEU A 97 6.99 -9.38 -13.16
N GLU A 98 7.31 -10.67 -13.37
CA GLU A 98 6.56 -11.78 -12.77
C GLU A 98 6.46 -11.66 -11.25
N LYS A 99 7.58 -11.32 -10.60
CA LYS A 99 7.62 -11.13 -9.14
C LYS A 99 6.71 -10.00 -8.67
N MET A 100 6.75 -8.86 -9.36
CA MET A 100 5.86 -7.73 -9.05
C MET A 100 4.39 -8.12 -9.23
N PHE A 101 4.04 -8.73 -10.36
CA PHE A 101 2.66 -9.14 -10.62
C PHE A 101 2.16 -10.24 -9.67
N SER A 102 3.03 -11.14 -9.23
CA SER A 102 2.64 -12.17 -8.25
C SER A 102 2.22 -11.55 -6.91
N LEU A 103 2.93 -10.50 -6.46
CA LEU A 103 2.57 -9.78 -5.24
C LEU A 103 1.33 -8.90 -5.44
N ILE A 104 1.21 -8.24 -6.60
CA ILE A 104 0.03 -7.44 -6.96
C ILE A 104 -1.22 -8.33 -6.92
N TYR A 105 -1.20 -9.46 -7.63
CA TYR A 105 -2.32 -10.40 -7.66
C TYR A 105 -2.73 -10.87 -6.26
N LEU A 106 -1.73 -11.27 -5.45
CA LEU A 106 -1.98 -11.72 -4.08
C LEU A 106 -2.62 -10.60 -3.23
N GLY A 107 -2.11 -9.39 -3.34
CA GLY A 107 -2.62 -8.23 -2.59
C GLY A 107 -4.01 -7.79 -3.05
N ASP A 108 -4.24 -7.75 -4.35
CA ASP A 108 -5.56 -7.41 -4.92
C ASP A 108 -6.62 -8.41 -4.43
N MET A 109 -6.33 -9.71 -4.51
CA MET A 109 -7.23 -10.76 -4.01
C MET A 109 -7.45 -10.67 -2.50
N ALA A 110 -6.37 -10.45 -1.72
CA ALA A 110 -6.48 -10.28 -0.27
C ALA A 110 -7.39 -9.10 0.11
N SER A 111 -7.31 -7.99 -0.62
CA SER A 111 -8.15 -6.81 -0.37
C SER A 111 -9.64 -7.09 -0.66
N ILE A 112 -9.94 -7.85 -1.71
CA ILE A 112 -11.31 -8.26 -2.06
C ILE A 112 -11.85 -9.23 -1.01
N TYR A 113 -11.10 -10.28 -0.66
CA TYR A 113 -11.53 -11.23 0.37
C TYR A 113 -11.72 -10.56 1.73
N LEU A 114 -10.88 -9.59 2.08
CA LEU A 114 -11.06 -8.82 3.30
C LEU A 114 -12.36 -7.99 3.27
N ALA A 115 -12.70 -7.40 2.12
CA ALA A 115 -13.98 -6.69 1.95
C ALA A 115 -15.16 -7.64 2.18
N LEU A 116 -15.15 -8.81 1.52
CA LEU A 116 -16.20 -9.82 1.65
C LEU A 116 -16.32 -10.33 3.10
N ALA A 117 -15.20 -10.63 3.74
CA ALA A 117 -15.18 -11.08 5.15
C ALA A 117 -15.74 -10.03 6.13
N ARG A 118 -15.71 -8.75 5.75
CA ARG A 118 -16.27 -7.62 6.52
C ARG A 118 -17.69 -7.25 6.10
N GLY A 119 -18.28 -7.95 5.14
CA GLY A 119 -19.61 -7.62 4.59
C GLY A 119 -19.63 -6.29 3.83
N ILE A 120 -18.51 -5.87 3.24
CA ILE A 120 -18.35 -4.61 2.51
C ILE A 120 -18.35 -4.90 1.01
N ASP A 121 -19.10 -4.12 0.24
CA ASP A 121 -19.04 -4.15 -1.23
C ASP A 121 -17.75 -3.47 -1.71
N PRO A 122 -16.82 -4.23 -2.34
CA PRO A 122 -15.58 -3.65 -2.86
C PRO A 122 -15.80 -2.63 -3.98
N TYR A 123 -16.91 -2.71 -4.72
CA TYR A 123 -17.23 -1.80 -5.82
C TYR A 123 -17.82 -0.46 -5.38
N GLU A 124 -18.23 -0.32 -4.13
CA GLU A 124 -18.82 0.91 -3.63
C GLU A 124 -17.76 2.03 -3.52
N LEU A 125 -17.99 3.17 -4.23
CA LEU A 125 -17.05 4.29 -4.35
C LEU A 125 -17.66 5.63 -3.85
N LYS A 126 -18.47 5.60 -2.79
CA LYS A 126 -19.22 6.77 -2.27
C LYS A 126 -18.37 8.03 -2.12
N SER A 127 -17.24 7.93 -1.46
CA SER A 127 -16.36 9.09 -1.19
C SER A 127 -15.74 9.65 -2.47
N ILE A 128 -15.32 8.79 -3.40
CA ILE A 128 -14.78 9.22 -4.69
C ILE A 128 -15.84 9.92 -5.52
N GLN A 129 -17.06 9.37 -5.56
CA GLN A 129 -18.19 9.98 -6.25
C GLN A 129 -18.57 11.34 -5.63
N ALA A 130 -18.58 11.43 -4.29
CA ALA A 130 -18.86 12.68 -3.59
C ALA A 130 -17.83 13.78 -3.91
N ILE A 131 -16.54 13.43 -3.97
CA ILE A 131 -15.48 14.36 -4.38
C ILE A 131 -15.70 14.82 -5.82
N LYS A 132 -15.94 13.89 -6.76
CA LYS A 132 -16.20 14.21 -8.16
C LYS A 132 -17.39 15.16 -8.33
N LEU A 133 -18.49 14.93 -7.60
CA LEU A 133 -19.65 15.80 -7.62
C LEU A 133 -19.36 17.19 -7.07
N LYS A 134 -18.60 17.30 -6.00
CA LYS A 134 -18.18 18.60 -5.44
C LYS A 134 -17.29 19.36 -6.43
N MET A 135 -16.34 18.69 -7.08
CA MET A 135 -15.48 19.29 -8.10
C MET A 135 -16.27 19.75 -9.33
N ALA A 136 -17.24 18.96 -9.79
CA ALA A 136 -18.12 19.34 -10.90
C ALA A 136 -18.97 20.59 -10.56
N LYS A 137 -19.54 20.64 -9.35
CA LYS A 137 -20.30 21.82 -8.88
C LYS A 137 -19.45 23.09 -8.75
N ALA A 138 -18.16 22.98 -8.54
CA ALA A 138 -17.24 24.10 -8.51
C ALA A 138 -16.92 24.69 -9.91
N GLY A 139 -17.49 24.14 -11.00
CA GLY A 139 -17.33 24.63 -12.37
C GLY A 139 -15.93 24.48 -12.95
N LEU A 140 -15.03 23.74 -12.30
CA LEU A 140 -13.63 23.61 -12.71
C LEU A 140 -13.52 22.93 -14.08
N LEU A 141 -14.32 21.90 -14.34
CA LEU A 141 -14.31 21.17 -15.61
C LEU A 141 -14.78 22.05 -16.77
N GLU A 142 -15.80 22.87 -16.56
CA GLU A 142 -16.30 23.81 -17.57
C GLU A 142 -15.25 24.88 -17.90
N LYS A 143 -14.58 25.41 -16.86
CA LYS A 143 -13.50 26.38 -17.05
C LYS A 143 -12.33 25.78 -17.84
N LEU A 144 -11.85 24.59 -17.48
CA LEU A 144 -10.80 23.89 -18.21
C LEU A 144 -11.20 23.56 -19.64
N SER A 145 -12.42 23.11 -19.88
CA SER A 145 -12.93 22.82 -21.22
C SER A 145 -12.93 24.07 -22.11
N LYS A 146 -13.34 25.24 -21.57
CA LYS A 146 -13.28 26.52 -22.27
C LYS A 146 -11.85 26.95 -22.57
N GLU A 147 -10.94 26.81 -21.61
CA GLU A 147 -9.51 27.13 -21.80
C GLU A 147 -8.88 26.24 -22.87
N ILE A 148 -9.12 24.93 -22.83
CA ILE A 148 -8.62 23.97 -23.86
C ILE A 148 -9.19 24.31 -25.25
N SER A 149 -10.48 24.61 -25.33
CA SER A 149 -11.12 24.99 -26.62
C SER A 149 -10.63 26.32 -27.19
N SER A 150 -10.07 27.18 -26.34
CA SER A 150 -9.49 28.45 -26.73
C SER A 150 -8.03 28.34 -27.23
N LEU A 151 -7.36 27.22 -26.89
CA LEU A 151 -6.04 26.91 -27.44
C LEU A 151 -6.22 26.52 -28.92
N LYS A 152 -5.97 27.49 -29.82
CA LYS A 152 -5.86 27.17 -31.23
C LYS A 152 -4.64 26.25 -31.43
N LEU A 153 -4.87 24.98 -31.70
CA LEU A 153 -3.89 24.06 -32.28
C LEU A 153 -3.64 24.41 -33.74
#